data_48c0636f6e7bdc37baf846ca5f28b69f
#
_entry.id   48c0636f6e7bdc37baf846ca5f28b69f
#
_cell.length_a   1.000
_cell.length_b   1.000
_cell.length_c   1.000
_cell.angle_alpha   90.00
_cell.angle_beta   90.00
_cell.angle_gamma   90.00
#
_symmetry.space_group_name_H-M   'P 1'
#
loop_
_entity.id
_entity.type
_entity.pdbx_description
1 polymer ?
#
loop_
_entity_poly.entity_id
_entity_poly.type
_entity_poly.pdbx_seq_one_letter_code
_entity_poly.pdbx_strand_id
1 'polypeptide(L)'
;MSTRHHIAAALLALGLGSLSLGAHATHYPLKVDNCGYTLEFSKAPGSVITVGQAGTEMLYALGLGSKVAGTSLWFNPVLPKFKDINAKVPRLADNDPSFEAVVEKRPGLVVSQFEWQIGKEGVVATREQFHDLKIPTYLMPSDCEGKDNLVGA
;
A
#
# COMPACT_ATOMS: atom_id res chain seq x y z
N MET A 1 -33.88 69.83 23.05
CA MET A 1 -34.47 68.47 23.25
C MET A 1 -33.78 67.52 22.30
N SER A 2 -32.88 66.77 22.79
CA SER A 2 -32.02 65.86 21.97
C SER A 2 -32.29 64.41 22.33
N THR A 3 -32.83 63.65 21.39
CA THR A 3 -33.20 62.25 21.56
C THR A 3 -32.01 61.38 21.08
N ARG A 4 -31.31 60.77 22.01
CA ARG A 4 -30.21 59.82 21.73
C ARG A 4 -30.79 58.47 21.38
N HIS A 5 -30.54 58.04 20.17
CA HIS A 5 -30.83 56.63 19.75
C HIS A 5 -29.64 55.71 20.09
N HIS A 6 -29.83 54.81 21.00
CA HIS A 6 -28.86 53.72 21.28
C HIS A 6 -29.10 52.59 20.27
N ILE A 7 -28.15 52.40 19.34
CA ILE A 7 -28.12 51.25 18.45
C ILE A 7 -27.35 50.16 19.19
N ALA A 8 -28.06 49.11 19.61
CA ALA A 8 -27.45 47.90 20.16
C ALA A 8 -26.99 47.02 19.01
N ALA A 9 -25.67 46.89 18.85
CA ALA A 9 -25.07 45.96 17.91
C ALA A 9 -25.05 44.56 18.54
N ALA A 10 -25.89 43.68 18.06
CA ALA A 10 -25.85 42.24 18.42
C ALA A 10 -24.76 41.56 17.60
N LEU A 11 -23.66 41.18 18.24
CA LEU A 11 -22.62 40.35 17.67
C LEU A 11 -23.09 38.88 17.68
N LEU A 12 -23.49 38.37 16.51
CA LEU A 12 -23.68 36.93 16.29
C LEU A 12 -22.32 36.29 16.18
N ALA A 13 -21.86 35.61 17.23
CA ALA A 13 -20.71 34.72 17.17
C ALA A 13 -21.13 33.40 16.50
N LEU A 14 -20.85 33.23 15.20
CA LEU A 14 -20.93 31.94 14.55
C LEU A 14 -19.79 31.06 15.07
N GLY A 15 -20.11 30.17 15.99
CA GLY A 15 -19.22 29.09 16.39
C GLY A 15 -19.04 28.11 15.23
N LEU A 16 -17.91 28.18 14.52
CA LEU A 16 -17.46 27.11 13.64
C LEU A 16 -17.05 25.93 14.52
N GLY A 17 -17.99 25.00 14.70
CA GLY A 17 -17.70 23.68 15.27
C GLY A 17 -16.78 22.93 14.33
N SER A 18 -15.50 22.84 14.66
CA SER A 18 -14.54 21.98 13.97
C SER A 18 -14.98 20.53 14.17
N LEU A 19 -15.65 19.96 13.15
CA LEU A 19 -15.84 18.50 13.07
C LEU A 19 -14.47 17.88 12.86
N SER A 20 -13.78 17.53 13.93
CA SER A 20 -12.59 16.69 13.89
C SER A 20 -13.04 15.30 13.44
N LEU A 21 -12.93 15.02 12.15
CA LEU A 21 -12.97 13.65 11.63
C LEU A 21 -11.79 12.92 12.27
N GLY A 22 -12.07 12.20 13.34
CA GLY A 22 -11.08 11.38 14.03
C GLY A 22 -10.51 10.37 13.05
N ALA A 23 -9.26 10.55 12.63
CA ALA A 23 -8.52 9.51 11.94
C ALA A 23 -8.40 8.34 12.92
N HIS A 24 -9.14 7.26 12.66
CA HIS A 24 -9.00 6.04 13.45
C HIS A 24 -7.61 5.46 13.16
N ALA A 25 -6.74 5.49 14.16
CA ALA A 25 -5.44 4.83 14.08
C ALA A 25 -5.67 3.31 13.92
N THR A 26 -4.88 2.70 13.03
CA THR A 26 -4.90 1.24 12.86
C THR A 26 -4.51 0.57 14.18
N HIS A 27 -5.35 -0.35 14.65
CA HIS A 27 -5.05 -1.14 15.84
C HIS A 27 -4.22 -2.37 15.46
N TYR A 28 -3.14 -2.61 16.19
CA TYR A 28 -2.31 -3.79 16.05
C TYR A 28 -2.50 -4.74 17.24
N PRO A 29 -2.34 -6.09 17.06
CA PRO A 29 -2.02 -6.76 15.80
C PRO A 29 -3.16 -6.65 14.78
N LEU A 30 -2.80 -6.34 13.52
CA LEU A 30 -3.74 -6.28 12.42
C LEU A 30 -3.74 -7.63 11.69
N LYS A 31 -4.93 -8.21 11.49
CA LYS A 31 -5.12 -9.40 10.65
C LYS A 31 -5.77 -9.01 9.34
N VAL A 32 -5.22 -9.52 8.24
CA VAL A 32 -5.72 -9.27 6.89
C VAL A 32 -5.86 -10.60 6.17
N ASP A 33 -7.05 -10.91 5.69
CA ASP A 33 -7.24 -12.06 4.80
C ASP A 33 -6.91 -11.64 3.37
N ASN A 34 -6.03 -12.41 2.74
CA ASN A 34 -5.55 -12.11 1.41
C ASN A 34 -5.45 -13.40 0.59
N CYS A 35 -6.39 -13.61 -0.34
CA CYS A 35 -6.42 -14.76 -1.25
C CYS A 35 -6.32 -16.10 -0.50
N GLY A 36 -7.08 -16.25 0.61
CA GLY A 36 -7.10 -17.47 1.42
C GLY A 36 -5.97 -17.59 2.46
N TYR A 37 -5.06 -16.62 2.55
CA TYR A 37 -4.04 -16.54 3.58
C TYR A 37 -4.36 -15.44 4.59
N THR A 38 -4.23 -15.75 5.89
CA THR A 38 -4.33 -14.72 6.93
C THR A 38 -2.95 -14.16 7.23
N LEU A 39 -2.76 -12.87 6.96
CA LEU A 39 -1.56 -12.13 7.29
C LEU A 39 -1.74 -11.47 8.65
N GLU A 40 -0.71 -11.51 9.49
CA GLU A 40 -0.73 -10.84 10.79
C GLU A 40 0.44 -9.85 10.89
N PHE A 41 0.09 -8.61 11.24
CA PHE A 41 1.05 -7.53 11.39
C PHE A 41 1.03 -7.04 12.83
N SER A 42 2.17 -7.09 13.53
CA SER A 42 2.32 -6.48 14.86
C SER A 42 2.53 -4.97 14.79
N LYS A 43 2.87 -4.46 13.60
CA LYS A 43 3.08 -3.03 13.27
C LYS A 43 3.03 -2.84 11.77
N ALA A 44 2.92 -1.60 11.31
CA ALA A 44 3.01 -1.28 9.88
C ALA A 44 4.36 -1.74 9.29
N PRO A 45 4.37 -2.37 8.10
CA PRO A 45 5.60 -2.73 7.41
C PRO A 45 6.51 -1.51 7.18
N GLY A 46 7.77 -1.63 7.57
CA GLY A 46 8.75 -0.57 7.41
C GLY A 46 9.33 -0.48 6.01
N SER A 47 9.39 -1.62 5.30
CA SER A 47 9.88 -1.73 3.93
C SER A 47 9.05 -2.74 3.16
N VAL A 48 8.88 -2.50 1.87
CA VAL A 48 8.07 -3.30 0.96
C VAL A 48 8.87 -3.60 -0.30
N ILE A 49 8.86 -4.84 -0.75
CA ILE A 49 9.24 -5.21 -2.11
C ILE A 49 7.97 -5.39 -2.93
N THR A 50 7.96 -4.85 -4.13
CA THR A 50 6.87 -5.04 -5.08
C THR A 50 7.34 -5.87 -6.27
N VAL A 51 6.61 -6.95 -6.56
CA VAL A 51 6.79 -7.77 -7.76
C VAL A 51 5.61 -7.48 -8.67
N GLY A 52 5.79 -6.50 -9.55
CA GLY A 52 4.77 -6.00 -10.46
C GLY A 52 4.58 -4.49 -10.43
N GLN A 53 4.45 -3.93 -11.62
CA GLN A 53 4.30 -2.49 -11.82
C GLN A 53 3.08 -1.90 -11.13
N ALA A 54 1.92 -2.58 -11.21
CA ALA A 54 0.67 -2.05 -10.67
C ALA A 54 0.74 -1.87 -9.15
N GLY A 55 1.29 -2.84 -8.41
CA GLY A 55 1.51 -2.74 -6.97
C GLY A 55 2.48 -1.61 -6.61
N THR A 56 3.53 -1.43 -7.41
CA THR A 56 4.50 -0.35 -7.22
C THR A 56 3.84 1.02 -7.35
N GLU A 57 3.14 1.25 -8.46
CA GLU A 57 2.49 2.54 -8.73
C GLU A 57 1.33 2.83 -7.77
N MET A 58 0.67 1.79 -7.25
CA MET A 58 -0.34 1.94 -6.19
C MET A 58 0.30 2.49 -4.91
N LEU A 59 1.44 1.94 -4.47
CA LEU A 59 2.16 2.45 -3.30
C LEU A 59 2.64 3.89 -3.52
N TYR A 60 3.06 4.24 -4.72
CA TYR A 60 3.43 5.62 -5.05
C TYR A 60 2.21 6.56 -4.96
N ALA A 61 1.05 6.12 -5.48
CA ALA A 61 -0.19 6.90 -5.41
C ALA A 61 -0.67 7.13 -3.97
N LEU A 62 -0.41 6.18 -3.07
CA LEU A 62 -0.70 6.29 -1.64
C LEU A 62 0.34 7.11 -0.85
N GLY A 63 1.35 7.67 -1.52
CA GLY A 63 2.43 8.41 -0.86
C GLY A 63 3.42 7.51 -0.09
N LEU A 64 3.41 6.21 -0.35
CA LEU A 64 4.25 5.21 0.34
C LEU A 64 5.52 4.84 -0.44
N GLY A 65 5.88 5.61 -1.46
CA GLY A 65 7.04 5.31 -2.29
C GLY A 65 8.35 5.21 -1.51
N SER A 66 8.51 5.95 -0.42
CA SER A 66 9.68 5.86 0.45
C SER A 66 9.78 4.53 1.22
N LYS A 67 8.71 3.74 1.26
CA LYS A 67 8.69 2.40 1.85
C LYS A 67 9.06 1.31 0.84
N VAL A 68 9.07 1.60 -0.45
CA VAL A 68 9.41 0.63 -1.49
C VAL A 68 10.92 0.47 -1.54
N ALA A 69 11.42 -0.65 -1.02
CA ALA A 69 12.84 -0.98 -0.96
C ALA A 69 13.37 -1.63 -2.25
N GLY A 70 12.47 -2.02 -3.14
CA GLY A 70 12.79 -2.57 -4.46
C GLY A 70 11.53 -2.90 -5.24
N THR A 71 11.66 -2.89 -6.57
CA THR A 71 10.57 -3.18 -7.50
C THR A 71 11.08 -4.05 -8.65
N SER A 72 10.19 -4.76 -9.30
CA SER A 72 10.48 -5.61 -10.46
C SER A 72 9.24 -5.80 -11.32
N LEU A 73 9.39 -6.47 -12.46
CA LEU A 73 8.36 -6.76 -13.43
C LEU A 73 7.61 -5.50 -13.92
N TRP A 74 8.21 -4.87 -14.91
CA TRP A 74 7.68 -3.66 -15.54
C TRP A 74 7.37 -3.92 -17.01
N PHE A 75 6.12 -3.72 -17.38
CA PHE A 75 5.65 -3.89 -18.77
C PHE A 75 5.65 -2.58 -19.55
N ASN A 76 5.53 -1.45 -18.84
CA ASN A 76 5.39 -0.13 -19.42
C ASN A 76 6.30 0.88 -18.72
N PRO A 77 6.60 2.02 -19.34
CA PRO A 77 7.22 3.13 -18.64
C PRO A 77 6.39 3.52 -17.41
N VAL A 78 7.06 3.93 -16.34
CA VAL A 78 6.37 4.46 -15.16
C VAL A 78 5.49 5.66 -15.52
N LEU A 79 4.34 5.80 -14.87
CA LEU A 79 3.49 6.97 -15.05
C LEU A 79 4.29 8.26 -14.80
N PRO A 80 4.16 9.29 -15.65
CA PRO A 80 4.96 10.51 -15.58
C PRO A 80 5.02 11.15 -14.19
N LYS A 81 3.88 11.14 -13.47
CA LYS A 81 3.78 11.70 -12.11
C LYS A 81 4.61 10.96 -11.06
N PHE A 82 5.08 9.75 -11.34
CA PHE A 82 5.88 8.94 -10.42
C PHE A 82 7.35 8.81 -10.84
N LYS A 83 7.75 9.47 -11.92
CA LYS A 83 9.11 9.35 -12.47
C LYS A 83 10.20 9.61 -11.44
N ASP A 84 10.06 10.67 -10.64
CA ASP A 84 11.08 11.10 -9.68
C ASP A 84 11.21 10.13 -8.50
N ILE A 85 10.08 9.61 -7.99
CA ILE A 85 10.14 8.62 -6.92
C ILE A 85 10.63 7.28 -7.44
N ASN A 86 10.20 6.86 -8.63
CA ASN A 86 10.63 5.60 -9.24
C ASN A 86 12.14 5.58 -9.53
N ALA A 87 12.73 6.71 -9.89
CA ALA A 87 14.17 6.81 -10.14
C ALA A 87 15.02 6.55 -8.88
N LYS A 88 14.44 6.65 -7.69
CA LYS A 88 15.10 6.42 -6.39
C LYS A 88 14.92 5.00 -5.87
N VAL A 89 14.01 4.23 -6.45
CA VAL A 89 13.70 2.87 -6.01
C VAL A 89 14.55 1.87 -6.81
N PRO A 90 15.31 1.00 -6.15
CA PRO A 90 16.09 -0.03 -6.83
C PRO A 90 15.21 -0.96 -7.65
N ARG A 91 15.58 -1.19 -8.91
CA ARG A 91 14.97 -2.23 -9.73
C ARG A 91 15.73 -3.53 -9.52
N LEU A 92 15.07 -4.54 -8.94
CA LEU A 92 15.67 -5.84 -8.66
C LEU A 92 15.83 -6.68 -9.92
N ALA A 93 14.87 -6.58 -10.84
CA ALA A 93 14.88 -7.22 -12.14
C ALA A 93 13.87 -6.52 -13.08
N ASP A 94 14.07 -6.65 -14.38
CA ASP A 94 13.09 -6.17 -15.37
C ASP A 94 11.88 -7.10 -15.46
N ASN A 95 12.10 -8.41 -15.25
CA ASN A 95 11.09 -9.45 -15.11
C ASN A 95 10.96 -9.85 -13.65
N ASP A 96 10.71 -11.15 -13.39
CA ASP A 96 10.63 -11.67 -12.02
C ASP A 96 12.00 -11.69 -11.37
N PRO A 97 12.11 -11.23 -10.12
CA PRO A 97 13.35 -11.26 -9.38
C PRO A 97 13.61 -12.68 -8.86
N SER A 98 14.87 -13.00 -8.53
CA SER A 98 15.15 -14.21 -7.76
C SER A 98 14.67 -14.07 -6.32
N PHE A 99 14.39 -15.21 -5.68
CA PHE A 99 14.02 -15.24 -4.26
C PHE A 99 15.09 -14.56 -3.39
N GLU A 100 16.35 -14.85 -3.65
CA GLU A 100 17.48 -14.28 -2.93
C GLU A 100 17.54 -12.75 -3.04
N ALA A 101 17.31 -12.21 -4.24
CA ALA A 101 17.30 -10.76 -4.46
C ALA A 101 16.20 -10.05 -3.65
N VAL A 102 15.06 -10.73 -3.45
CA VAL A 102 13.97 -10.23 -2.62
C VAL A 102 14.33 -10.31 -1.15
N VAL A 103 14.79 -11.49 -0.68
CA VAL A 103 15.07 -11.75 0.74
C VAL A 103 16.25 -10.92 1.26
N GLU A 104 17.26 -10.67 0.42
CA GLU A 104 18.41 -9.82 0.76
C GLU A 104 17.97 -8.41 1.25
N LYS A 105 16.87 -7.89 0.73
CA LYS A 105 16.32 -6.60 1.14
C LYS A 105 15.62 -6.62 2.50
N ARG A 106 15.43 -7.81 3.10
CA ARG A 106 14.75 -8.00 4.39
C ARG A 106 13.42 -7.25 4.46
N PRO A 107 12.50 -7.47 3.51
CA PRO A 107 11.26 -6.72 3.47
C PRO A 107 10.34 -7.08 4.64
N GLY A 108 9.60 -6.10 5.12
CA GLY A 108 8.49 -6.31 6.05
C GLY A 108 7.20 -6.75 5.36
N LEU A 109 7.17 -6.69 4.02
CA LEU A 109 6.05 -7.15 3.17
C LEU A 109 6.54 -7.32 1.74
N VAL A 110 6.09 -8.39 1.08
CA VAL A 110 6.19 -8.55 -0.37
C VAL A 110 4.79 -8.39 -0.96
N VAL A 111 4.64 -7.49 -1.92
CA VAL A 111 3.41 -7.30 -2.70
C VAL A 111 3.62 -7.91 -4.07
N SER A 112 2.85 -8.92 -4.42
CA SER A 112 2.87 -9.56 -5.73
C SER A 112 1.66 -9.14 -6.56
N GLN A 113 1.88 -8.86 -7.83
CA GLN A 113 0.82 -8.52 -8.76
C GLN A 113 0.08 -9.76 -9.24
N PHE A 114 0.79 -10.89 -9.44
CA PHE A 114 0.25 -12.10 -10.03
C PHE A 114 0.45 -13.32 -9.14
N GLU A 115 -0.56 -14.21 -9.18
CA GLU A 115 -0.55 -15.45 -8.40
C GLU A 115 0.64 -16.35 -8.78
N TRP A 116 0.93 -16.49 -10.06
CA TRP A 116 2.02 -17.33 -10.55
C TRP A 116 3.42 -16.91 -10.03
N GLN A 117 3.55 -15.72 -9.44
CA GLN A 117 4.82 -15.26 -8.85
C GLN A 117 5.09 -15.86 -7.48
N ILE A 118 4.04 -16.01 -6.67
CA ILE A 118 4.14 -16.43 -5.26
C ILE A 118 3.19 -17.58 -4.88
N GLY A 119 2.46 -18.14 -5.85
CA GLY A 119 1.56 -19.28 -5.64
C GLY A 119 2.30 -20.60 -5.45
N LYS A 120 1.59 -21.70 -5.64
CA LYS A 120 2.13 -23.06 -5.43
C LYS A 120 3.38 -23.39 -6.24
N GLU A 121 3.45 -22.87 -7.45
CA GLU A 121 4.59 -23.00 -8.38
C GLU A 121 5.26 -21.64 -8.61
N GLY A 122 5.23 -20.78 -7.59
CA GLY A 122 5.68 -19.41 -7.70
C GLY A 122 7.08 -19.28 -8.26
N VAL A 123 7.21 -18.58 -9.38
CA VAL A 123 8.51 -18.41 -10.08
C VAL A 123 9.51 -17.60 -9.27
N VAL A 124 9.04 -16.79 -8.32
CA VAL A 124 9.91 -16.09 -7.36
C VAL A 124 10.13 -16.99 -6.14
N ALA A 125 9.05 -17.37 -5.48
CA ALA A 125 9.00 -18.34 -4.38
C ALA A 125 7.54 -18.59 -4.00
N THR A 126 7.25 -19.62 -3.22
CA THR A 126 5.90 -19.81 -2.68
C THR A 126 5.65 -18.90 -1.48
N ARG A 127 4.36 -18.65 -1.16
CA ARG A 127 3.98 -17.89 0.04
C ARG A 127 4.48 -18.56 1.32
N GLU A 128 4.52 -19.90 1.34
CA GLU A 128 5.06 -20.70 2.44
C GLU A 128 6.57 -20.44 2.63
N GLN A 129 7.35 -20.42 1.56
CA GLN A 129 8.79 -20.12 1.63
C GLN A 129 9.06 -18.73 2.21
N PHE A 130 8.27 -17.73 1.83
CA PHE A 130 8.34 -16.40 2.44
C PHE A 130 7.90 -16.42 3.92
N HIS A 131 6.82 -17.14 4.22
CA HIS A 131 6.30 -17.26 5.58
C HIS A 131 7.29 -17.90 6.54
N ASP A 132 8.03 -18.92 6.10
CA ASP A 132 9.09 -19.56 6.90
C ASP A 132 10.19 -18.60 7.32
N LEU A 133 10.44 -17.58 6.48
CA LEU A 133 11.35 -16.47 6.77
C LEU A 133 10.68 -15.30 7.51
N LYS A 134 9.42 -15.44 7.94
CA LYS A 134 8.62 -14.38 8.59
C LYS A 134 8.41 -13.16 7.71
N ILE A 135 8.34 -13.36 6.40
CA ILE A 135 8.05 -12.32 5.42
C ILE A 135 6.59 -12.47 4.97
N PRO A 136 5.69 -11.57 5.36
CA PRO A 136 4.31 -11.57 4.86
C PRO A 136 4.29 -11.33 3.35
N THR A 137 3.37 -11.98 2.65
CA THR A 137 3.15 -11.79 1.22
C THR A 137 1.71 -11.36 0.96
N TYR A 138 1.52 -10.32 0.18
CA TYR A 138 0.20 -9.84 -0.25
C TYR A 138 0.08 -10.01 -1.76
N LEU A 139 -0.89 -10.81 -2.20
CA LEU A 139 -1.26 -10.92 -3.60
C LEU A 139 -2.33 -9.88 -3.92
N MET A 140 -2.18 -9.18 -5.04
CA MET A 140 -3.21 -8.23 -5.47
C MET A 140 -4.53 -8.95 -5.70
N PRO A 141 -5.65 -8.46 -5.15
CA PRO A 141 -6.94 -9.17 -5.19
C PRO A 141 -7.47 -9.44 -6.58
N SER A 142 -7.01 -8.67 -7.57
CA SER A 142 -7.35 -8.89 -8.99
C SER A 142 -6.86 -10.24 -9.54
N ASP A 143 -5.96 -10.92 -8.85
CA ASP A 143 -5.36 -12.16 -9.31
C ASP A 143 -5.47 -13.32 -8.30
N CYS A 144 -6.39 -13.21 -7.32
CA CYS A 144 -6.67 -14.30 -6.41
C CYS A 144 -7.35 -15.47 -7.14
N GLU A 145 -6.75 -16.66 -7.08
CA GLU A 145 -7.34 -17.88 -7.65
C GLU A 145 -8.75 -18.13 -7.09
N GLY A 146 -9.72 -18.37 -7.97
CA GLY A 146 -11.10 -18.68 -7.62
C GLY A 146 -11.88 -17.52 -6.99
N LYS A 147 -11.37 -16.30 -7.02
CA LYS A 147 -12.09 -15.08 -6.64
C LYS A 147 -12.49 -14.31 -7.87
N ASP A 148 -13.74 -13.84 -7.89
CA ASP A 148 -14.17 -12.90 -8.91
C ASP A 148 -13.32 -11.62 -8.79
N ASN A 149 -12.72 -11.23 -9.91
CA ASN A 149 -12.04 -9.95 -9.98
C ASN A 149 -13.06 -8.83 -9.83
N LEU A 150 -12.64 -7.72 -9.23
CA LEU A 150 -13.49 -6.52 -9.08
C LEU A 150 -14.05 -6.00 -10.43
N VAL A 151 -13.58 -6.53 -11.55
CA VAL A 151 -14.02 -6.20 -12.92
C VAL A 151 -15.12 -7.14 -13.42
N GLY A 152 -15.46 -8.19 -12.68
CA GLY A 152 -16.45 -9.21 -13.04
C GLY A 152 -17.69 -9.25 -12.14
N ALA A 153 -17.82 -8.30 -11.22
CA ALA A 153 -18.96 -8.18 -10.33
C ALA A 153 -19.95 -7.12 -10.84
#